data_43c300599ae853458532fb4a4b20d55e
#
_entry.id   43c300599ae853458532fb4a4b20d55e
#
_cell.length_a   1.000
_cell.length_b   1.000
_cell.length_c   1.000
_cell.angle_alpha   90.00
_cell.angle_beta   90.00
_cell.angle_gamma   90.00
#
_symmetry.space_group_name_H-M   'P 1'
#
loop_
_entity.id
_entity.type
_entity.pdbx_description
1 polymer ?
#
loop_
_entity_poly.entity_id
_entity_poly.type
_entity_poly.pdbx_seq_one_letter_code
_entity_poly.pdbx_strand_id
1 'polypeptide(L)'
;VSVQMGPPAAIEARGLSKQFKTVRAVTDLSFTVPLGSITGFLGPNGSGKTTTLRMLLGLVRPTGGDSRILGVPFHTIEEPARAVGVVLDSRGLHPARTALDHLRVYASAIGVPDGRAAQMLHLVGLTEAADRKAGTFSLGMRQRLTIATAMLGDPQILVLDEPSNGLDPEGIAWLRDFLIGFARSGRTVLVSSHLLREVEQMVSHVVVVSRGTLVHQGSMDALRAAHRARLLVSCSDPARLATALAATGVVDIQHLADGRIAIGGADPATVGHVAAEADVTVFGAVTEHVDLEQVFLAMTSGQYAAAPGSGFAPGYGPPPPGYGAPPAYPQAPIPPPVQPWFGPTNGGGPR
;
A
#
# COMPACT_ATOMS: atom_id res chain seq x y z
N VAL A 1 32.53 15.86 -9.54
CA VAL A 1 31.26 15.73 -8.80
C VAL A 1 30.74 14.33 -9.10
N SER A 2 31.02 13.38 -8.20
CA SER A 2 30.51 12.02 -8.30
C SER A 2 28.99 12.05 -8.07
N VAL A 3 28.22 11.87 -9.13
CA VAL A 3 26.78 11.65 -9.03
C VAL A 3 26.63 10.29 -8.32
N GLN A 4 26.17 10.30 -7.08
CA GLN A 4 25.74 9.10 -6.38
C GLN A 4 24.55 8.54 -7.16
N MET A 5 24.82 7.57 -8.02
CA MET A 5 23.79 6.79 -8.69
C MET A 5 23.09 5.98 -7.59
N GLY A 6 21.82 6.30 -7.34
CA GLY A 6 20.96 5.49 -6.50
C GLY A 6 20.88 4.05 -7.01
N PRO A 7 20.32 3.12 -6.22
CA PRO A 7 20.16 1.74 -6.66
C PRO A 7 19.42 1.68 -8.00
N PRO A 8 19.79 0.75 -8.90
CA PRO A 8 19.17 0.65 -10.20
C PRO A 8 17.66 0.46 -10.05
N ALA A 9 16.87 1.28 -10.75
CA ALA A 9 15.42 1.30 -10.65
C ALA A 9 14.79 0.35 -11.67
N ALA A 10 13.83 -0.46 -11.22
CA ALA A 10 12.98 -1.28 -12.08
C ALA A 10 11.93 -0.44 -12.81
N ILE A 11 11.38 0.56 -12.11
CA ILE A 11 10.39 1.49 -12.64
C ILE A 11 10.79 2.91 -12.23
N GLU A 12 10.73 3.83 -13.18
CA GLU A 12 10.91 5.26 -12.93
C GLU A 12 9.73 6.05 -13.50
N ALA A 13 9.24 7.00 -12.73
CA ALA A 13 8.28 8.01 -13.15
C ALA A 13 8.90 9.38 -12.94
N ARG A 14 8.79 10.28 -13.94
CA ARG A 14 9.40 11.62 -13.92
C ARG A 14 8.36 12.65 -14.34
N GLY A 15 7.90 13.47 -13.41
CA GLY A 15 6.94 14.53 -13.66
C GLY A 15 5.61 14.07 -14.24
N LEU A 16 5.21 12.80 -13.99
CA LEU A 16 3.99 12.23 -14.55
C LEU A 16 2.78 13.07 -14.18
N SER A 17 2.04 13.48 -15.19
CA SER A 17 0.84 14.27 -15.04
C SER A 17 -0.28 13.72 -15.92
N LYS A 18 -1.52 13.72 -15.39
CA LYS A 18 -2.70 13.33 -16.14
C LYS A 18 -3.89 14.18 -15.77
N GLN A 19 -4.45 14.81 -16.80
CA GLN A 19 -5.71 15.53 -16.72
C GLN A 19 -6.75 14.86 -17.61
N PHE A 20 -7.94 14.60 -17.06
CA PHE A 20 -9.12 14.14 -17.79
C PHE A 20 -10.13 15.29 -17.79
N LYS A 21 -10.32 15.92 -18.94
CA LYS A 21 -11.16 17.13 -19.04
C LYS A 21 -10.75 18.18 -17.99
N THR A 22 -11.59 18.39 -16.98
CA THR A 22 -11.35 19.35 -15.87
C THR A 22 -10.69 18.74 -14.65
N VAL A 23 -10.61 17.40 -14.54
CA VAL A 23 -10.09 16.69 -13.36
C VAL A 23 -8.61 16.40 -13.53
N ARG A 24 -7.77 16.93 -12.65
CA ARG A 24 -6.35 16.56 -12.52
C ARG A 24 -6.25 15.29 -11.66
N ALA A 25 -6.04 14.15 -12.30
CA ALA A 25 -5.92 12.86 -11.60
C ALA A 25 -4.52 12.62 -11.06
N VAL A 26 -3.48 13.11 -11.74
CA VAL A 26 -2.07 13.02 -11.32
C VAL A 26 -1.37 14.33 -11.72
N THR A 27 -0.53 14.85 -10.83
CA THR A 27 0.17 16.14 -11.00
C THR A 27 1.62 15.99 -10.59
N ASP A 28 2.54 16.15 -11.55
CA ASP A 28 3.99 16.20 -11.36
C ASP A 28 4.54 15.09 -10.46
N LEU A 29 4.08 13.85 -10.68
CA LEU A 29 4.41 12.69 -9.87
C LEU A 29 5.74 12.09 -10.32
N SER A 30 6.75 12.12 -9.43
CA SER A 30 8.07 11.53 -9.66
C SER A 30 8.39 10.54 -8.57
N PHE A 31 8.73 9.29 -8.94
CA PHE A 31 9.14 8.24 -8.00
C PHE A 31 9.93 7.14 -8.69
N THR A 32 10.56 6.30 -7.89
CA THR A 32 11.32 5.13 -8.35
C THR A 32 10.92 3.87 -7.59
N VAL A 33 11.00 2.72 -8.27
CA VAL A 33 10.84 1.38 -7.69
C VAL A 33 12.18 0.67 -7.82
N PRO A 34 12.86 0.34 -6.70
CA PRO A 34 14.15 -0.37 -6.75
C PRO A 34 14.00 -1.78 -7.32
N LEU A 35 15.03 -2.25 -8.05
CA LEU A 35 15.12 -3.65 -8.49
C LEU A 35 15.12 -4.62 -7.29
N GLY A 36 14.47 -5.77 -7.44
CA GLY A 36 14.44 -6.82 -6.42
C GLY A 36 13.63 -6.47 -5.17
N SER A 37 12.85 -5.38 -5.19
CA SER A 37 12.07 -4.92 -4.06
C SER A 37 10.58 -5.23 -4.19
N ILE A 38 9.87 -5.27 -3.06
CA ILE A 38 8.41 -5.09 -3.02
C ILE A 38 8.15 -3.64 -2.63
N THR A 39 7.59 -2.87 -3.54
CA THR A 39 7.23 -1.47 -3.29
C THR A 39 5.71 -1.32 -3.18
N GLY A 40 5.26 -0.80 -2.04
CA GLY A 40 3.87 -0.42 -1.81
C GLY A 40 3.59 0.96 -2.42
N PHE A 41 2.61 1.04 -3.33
CA PHE A 41 2.12 2.29 -3.92
C PHE A 41 0.81 2.68 -3.23
N LEU A 42 0.91 3.52 -2.21
CA LEU A 42 -0.11 3.74 -1.21
C LEU A 42 -0.83 5.06 -1.38
N GLY A 43 -2.11 5.09 -1.04
CA GLY A 43 -2.89 6.33 -1.06
C GLY A 43 -4.39 6.04 -0.95
N PRO A 44 -5.19 7.02 -0.51
CA PRO A 44 -6.65 6.86 -0.42
C PRO A 44 -7.28 6.62 -1.79
N ASN A 45 -8.55 6.20 -1.79
CA ASN A 45 -9.30 6.05 -3.02
C ASN A 45 -9.39 7.41 -3.75
N GLY A 46 -9.20 7.39 -5.08
CA GLY A 46 -9.16 8.62 -5.88
C GLY A 46 -7.84 9.39 -5.84
N SER A 47 -6.79 8.91 -5.16
CA SER A 47 -5.47 9.58 -5.11
C SER A 47 -4.66 9.49 -6.41
N GLY A 48 -5.16 8.78 -7.44
CA GLY A 48 -4.49 8.65 -8.73
C GLY A 48 -3.72 7.35 -8.94
N LYS A 49 -3.74 6.38 -8.00
CA LYS A 49 -2.98 5.10 -8.07
C LYS A 49 -3.22 4.35 -9.38
N THR A 50 -4.45 3.93 -9.63
CA THR A 50 -4.81 3.20 -10.87
C THR A 50 -4.45 3.96 -12.13
N THR A 51 -4.63 5.30 -12.14
CA THR A 51 -4.26 6.15 -13.28
C THR A 51 -2.75 6.13 -13.50
N THR A 52 -1.97 6.23 -12.43
CA THR A 52 -0.51 6.16 -12.49
C THR A 52 -0.05 4.80 -13.01
N LEU A 53 -0.55 3.69 -12.46
CA LEU A 53 -0.20 2.33 -12.95
C LEU A 53 -0.54 2.17 -14.43
N ARG A 54 -1.70 2.67 -14.88
CA ARG A 54 -2.07 2.64 -16.31
C ARG A 54 -1.16 3.49 -17.19
N MET A 55 -0.65 4.62 -16.68
CA MET A 55 0.34 5.43 -17.41
C MET A 55 1.69 4.72 -17.53
N LEU A 56 2.18 4.09 -16.45
CA LEU A 56 3.41 3.29 -16.47
C LEU A 56 3.37 2.19 -17.54
N LEU A 57 2.21 1.57 -17.71
CA LEU A 57 1.96 0.46 -18.65
C LEU A 57 1.52 0.93 -20.05
N GLY A 58 1.56 2.23 -20.33
CA GLY A 58 1.16 2.77 -21.64
C GLY A 58 -0.33 2.67 -21.98
N LEU A 59 -1.17 2.19 -21.03
CA LEU A 59 -2.63 2.06 -21.22
C LEU A 59 -3.35 3.42 -21.17
N VAL A 60 -2.73 4.42 -20.56
CA VAL A 60 -3.20 5.81 -20.54
C VAL A 60 -2.03 6.71 -20.89
N ARG A 61 -2.17 7.52 -21.94
CA ARG A 61 -1.16 8.50 -22.32
C ARG A 61 -1.07 9.61 -21.28
N PRO A 62 0.13 9.90 -20.71
CA PRO A 62 0.34 11.05 -19.84
C PRO A 62 0.00 12.37 -20.56
N THR A 63 -0.41 13.40 -19.82
CA THR A 63 -0.51 14.78 -20.31
C THR A 63 0.85 15.49 -20.20
N GLY A 64 1.71 15.05 -19.29
CA GLY A 64 3.08 15.52 -19.10
C GLY A 64 3.94 14.50 -18.38
N GLY A 65 5.25 14.64 -18.49
CA GLY A 65 6.22 13.71 -17.91
C GLY A 65 6.39 12.42 -18.70
N ASP A 66 7.26 11.54 -18.22
CA ASP A 66 7.55 10.23 -18.80
C ASP A 66 7.70 9.14 -17.73
N SER A 67 7.65 7.89 -18.17
CA SER A 67 7.94 6.74 -17.32
C SER A 67 8.76 5.70 -18.07
N ARG A 68 9.57 4.97 -17.32
CA ARG A 68 10.44 3.91 -17.83
C ARG A 68 10.30 2.66 -16.99
N ILE A 69 10.32 1.53 -17.66
CA ILE A 69 10.41 0.20 -17.05
C ILE A 69 11.67 -0.46 -17.57
N LEU A 70 12.54 -0.91 -16.66
CA LEU A 70 13.88 -1.42 -17.00
C LEU A 70 14.68 -0.45 -17.88
N GLY A 71 14.55 0.85 -17.62
CA GLY A 71 15.27 1.93 -18.30
C GLY A 71 14.66 2.41 -19.61
N VAL A 72 13.61 1.75 -20.15
CA VAL A 72 12.98 2.10 -21.44
C VAL A 72 11.48 2.38 -21.28
N PRO A 73 10.87 3.18 -22.16
CA PRO A 73 9.42 3.33 -22.20
C PRO A 73 8.71 1.99 -22.45
N PHE A 74 7.61 1.70 -21.74
CA PHE A 74 6.93 0.40 -21.82
C PHE A 74 6.56 -0.02 -23.25
N HIS A 75 6.11 0.92 -24.08
CA HIS A 75 5.71 0.64 -25.48
C HIS A 75 6.87 0.26 -26.41
N THR A 76 8.12 0.40 -25.96
CA THR A 76 9.32 -0.02 -26.73
C THR A 76 9.84 -1.38 -26.31
N ILE A 77 9.23 -2.04 -25.34
CA ILE A 77 9.63 -3.37 -24.87
C ILE A 77 9.13 -4.41 -25.88
N GLU A 78 10.03 -5.16 -26.49
CA GLU A 78 9.70 -6.15 -27.52
C GLU A 78 8.87 -7.33 -26.97
N GLU A 79 9.23 -7.83 -25.78
CA GLU A 79 8.53 -8.93 -25.11
C GLU A 79 7.91 -8.45 -23.78
N PRO A 80 6.82 -7.65 -23.82
CA PRO A 80 6.30 -7.00 -22.62
C PRO A 80 5.82 -8.01 -21.55
N ALA A 81 5.34 -9.18 -21.94
CA ALA A 81 4.90 -10.21 -21.01
C ALA A 81 6.04 -10.86 -20.23
N ARG A 82 7.27 -10.80 -20.73
CA ARG A 82 8.49 -11.23 -20.02
C ARG A 82 9.05 -10.14 -19.11
N ALA A 83 8.80 -8.89 -19.47
CA ALA A 83 9.22 -7.76 -18.65
C ALA A 83 8.27 -7.55 -17.47
N VAL A 84 6.96 -7.51 -17.74
CA VAL A 84 5.96 -7.11 -16.74
C VAL A 84 4.73 -8.01 -16.77
N GLY A 85 4.40 -8.63 -15.63
CA GLY A 85 3.10 -9.22 -15.37
C GLY A 85 2.17 -8.18 -14.73
N VAL A 86 0.92 -8.12 -15.17
CA VAL A 86 0.01 -7.05 -14.78
C VAL A 86 -1.30 -7.60 -14.24
N VAL A 87 -1.73 -7.09 -13.08
CA VAL A 87 -3.03 -7.36 -12.44
C VAL A 87 -3.70 -6.03 -12.11
N LEU A 88 -4.57 -5.53 -12.99
CA LEU A 88 -5.29 -4.26 -12.77
C LEU A 88 -6.76 -4.45 -12.39
N ASP A 89 -7.39 -5.56 -12.79
CA ASP A 89 -8.78 -5.86 -12.48
C ASP A 89 -9.02 -7.38 -12.57
N SER A 90 -9.55 -7.96 -11.50
CA SER A 90 -9.91 -9.39 -11.46
C SER A 90 -11.20 -9.71 -12.25
N ARG A 91 -11.93 -8.69 -12.75
CA ARG A 91 -13.16 -8.86 -13.55
C ARG A 91 -12.91 -9.20 -15.01
N GLY A 92 -11.66 -9.17 -15.48
CA GLY A 92 -11.27 -9.48 -16.86
C GLY A 92 -11.40 -10.96 -17.27
N LEU A 93 -11.84 -11.84 -16.37
CA LEU A 93 -12.01 -13.28 -16.64
C LEU A 93 -13.32 -13.55 -17.40
N HIS A 94 -13.23 -14.30 -18.51
CA HIS A 94 -14.42 -14.71 -19.26
C HIS A 94 -15.16 -15.81 -18.48
N PRO A 95 -16.43 -15.60 -18.05
CA PRO A 95 -17.10 -16.48 -17.11
C PRO A 95 -17.38 -17.89 -17.66
N ALA A 96 -17.53 -18.05 -18.97
CA ALA A 96 -17.81 -19.32 -19.60
C ALA A 96 -16.57 -20.16 -19.96
N ARG A 97 -15.35 -19.60 -19.86
CA ARG A 97 -14.10 -20.34 -20.11
C ARG A 97 -13.69 -21.11 -18.87
N THR A 98 -13.11 -22.30 -19.07
CA THR A 98 -12.41 -22.99 -17.99
C THR A 98 -11.14 -22.21 -17.59
N ALA A 99 -10.61 -22.49 -16.39
CA ALA A 99 -9.38 -21.84 -15.96
C ALA A 99 -8.21 -22.19 -16.89
N LEU A 100 -8.13 -23.44 -17.32
CA LEU A 100 -7.09 -23.90 -18.25
C LEU A 100 -7.21 -23.21 -19.62
N ASP A 101 -8.43 -23.19 -20.20
CA ASP A 101 -8.62 -22.54 -21.52
C ASP A 101 -8.42 -21.04 -21.46
N HIS A 102 -8.76 -20.39 -20.32
CA HIS A 102 -8.45 -18.99 -20.12
C HIS A 102 -6.94 -18.76 -20.26
N LEU A 103 -6.11 -19.51 -19.53
CA LEU A 103 -4.66 -19.38 -19.60
C LEU A 103 -4.08 -19.73 -20.96
N ARG A 104 -4.60 -20.77 -21.65
CA ARG A 104 -4.16 -21.14 -23.02
C ARG A 104 -4.38 -20.01 -24.04
N VAL A 105 -5.52 -19.32 -23.96
CA VAL A 105 -5.79 -18.16 -24.82
C VAL A 105 -4.74 -17.07 -24.64
N TYR A 106 -4.36 -16.74 -23.39
CA TYR A 106 -3.32 -15.76 -23.12
C TYR A 106 -1.92 -16.28 -23.46
N ALA A 107 -1.64 -17.57 -23.19
CA ALA A 107 -0.38 -18.21 -23.58
C ALA A 107 -0.14 -18.11 -25.08
N SER A 108 -1.16 -18.44 -25.89
CA SER A 108 -1.12 -18.30 -27.35
C SER A 108 -0.91 -16.82 -27.79
N ALA A 109 -1.58 -15.88 -27.12
CA ALA A 109 -1.46 -14.44 -27.46
C ALA A 109 -0.06 -13.87 -27.22
N ILE A 110 0.67 -14.39 -26.22
CA ILE A 110 2.03 -13.96 -25.89
C ILE A 110 3.13 -14.90 -26.44
N GLY A 111 2.75 -15.92 -27.22
CA GLY A 111 3.69 -16.83 -27.87
C GLY A 111 4.42 -17.80 -26.94
N VAL A 112 3.81 -18.17 -25.79
CA VAL A 112 4.39 -19.19 -24.90
C VAL A 112 3.71 -20.56 -25.10
N PRO A 113 4.39 -21.70 -24.85
CA PRO A 113 3.84 -23.03 -25.02
C PRO A 113 2.61 -23.30 -24.16
N ASP A 114 1.62 -24.05 -24.66
CA ASP A 114 0.39 -24.43 -23.95
C ASP A 114 0.64 -25.08 -22.58
N GLY A 115 1.71 -25.87 -22.45
CA GLY A 115 2.09 -26.48 -21.18
C GLY A 115 2.34 -25.48 -20.04
N ARG A 116 2.64 -24.22 -20.39
CA ARG A 116 2.81 -23.15 -19.41
C ARG A 116 1.52 -22.86 -18.64
N ALA A 117 0.35 -23.01 -19.29
CA ALA A 117 -0.94 -22.81 -18.65
C ALA A 117 -1.16 -23.75 -17.44
N ALA A 118 -0.86 -25.05 -17.61
CA ALA A 118 -0.96 -26.02 -16.52
C ALA A 118 0.03 -25.74 -15.39
N GLN A 119 1.27 -25.32 -15.72
CA GLN A 119 2.28 -24.93 -14.74
C GLN A 119 1.80 -23.72 -13.91
N MET A 120 1.15 -22.75 -14.52
CA MET A 120 0.65 -21.57 -13.81
C MET A 120 -0.54 -21.90 -12.91
N LEU A 121 -1.43 -22.81 -13.31
CA LEU A 121 -2.50 -23.33 -12.43
C LEU A 121 -1.91 -24.05 -11.21
N HIS A 122 -0.88 -24.85 -11.40
CA HIS A 122 -0.17 -25.49 -10.29
C HIS A 122 0.46 -24.46 -9.34
N LEU A 123 1.14 -23.45 -9.89
CA LEU A 123 1.81 -22.38 -9.14
C LEU A 123 0.84 -21.64 -8.19
N VAL A 124 -0.40 -21.41 -8.63
CA VAL A 124 -1.40 -20.67 -7.83
C VAL A 124 -2.36 -21.60 -7.07
N GLY A 125 -2.13 -22.91 -7.07
CA GLY A 125 -2.96 -23.89 -6.36
C GLY A 125 -4.36 -24.08 -6.94
N LEU A 126 -4.51 -23.99 -8.28
CA LEU A 126 -5.78 -24.18 -9.00
C LEU A 126 -5.79 -25.40 -9.91
N THR A 127 -4.88 -26.36 -9.72
CA THR A 127 -4.79 -27.58 -10.56
C THR A 127 -6.09 -28.34 -10.60
N GLU A 128 -6.71 -28.60 -9.45
CA GLU A 128 -7.99 -29.35 -9.32
C GLU A 128 -9.20 -28.58 -9.90
N ALA A 129 -9.04 -27.29 -10.16
CA ALA A 129 -10.07 -26.43 -10.72
C ALA A 129 -9.83 -26.09 -12.20
N ALA A 130 -8.84 -26.73 -12.85
CA ALA A 130 -8.43 -26.46 -14.22
C ALA A 130 -9.61 -26.45 -15.22
N ASP A 131 -10.48 -27.45 -15.13
CA ASP A 131 -11.63 -27.64 -16.04
C ASP A 131 -12.90 -26.92 -15.58
N ARG A 132 -12.87 -26.25 -14.41
CA ARG A 132 -14.01 -25.48 -13.92
C ARG A 132 -14.07 -24.12 -14.60
N LYS A 133 -15.30 -23.67 -14.90
CA LYS A 133 -15.55 -22.35 -15.50
C LYS A 133 -15.19 -21.23 -14.51
N ALA A 134 -14.45 -20.24 -14.97
CA ALA A 134 -14.02 -19.10 -14.14
C ALA A 134 -15.20 -18.32 -13.50
N GLY A 135 -16.37 -18.34 -14.13
CA GLY A 135 -17.60 -17.75 -13.58
C GLY A 135 -18.08 -18.40 -12.28
N THR A 136 -17.67 -19.65 -11.98
CA THR A 136 -18.02 -20.37 -10.74
C THR A 136 -16.99 -20.20 -9.63
N PHE A 137 -15.92 -19.43 -9.88
CA PHE A 137 -14.84 -19.25 -8.93
C PHE A 137 -15.21 -18.28 -7.82
N SER A 138 -14.74 -18.55 -6.59
CA SER A 138 -14.73 -17.55 -5.53
C SER A 138 -13.86 -16.37 -5.93
N LEU A 139 -13.96 -15.25 -5.21
CA LEU A 139 -13.14 -14.08 -5.48
C LEU A 139 -11.64 -14.42 -5.35
N GLY A 140 -11.24 -15.17 -4.31
CA GLY A 140 -9.86 -15.62 -4.13
C GLY A 140 -9.37 -16.51 -5.28
N MET A 141 -10.20 -17.44 -5.77
CA MET A 141 -9.87 -18.26 -6.94
C MET A 141 -9.71 -17.39 -8.21
N ARG A 142 -10.57 -16.41 -8.40
CA ARG A 142 -10.44 -15.45 -9.53
C ARG A 142 -9.16 -14.67 -9.44
N GLN A 143 -8.82 -14.18 -8.26
CA GLN A 143 -7.56 -13.44 -8.03
C GLN A 143 -6.35 -14.31 -8.33
N ARG A 144 -6.32 -15.56 -7.84
CA ARG A 144 -5.26 -16.53 -8.14
C ARG A 144 -5.15 -16.79 -9.65
N LEU A 145 -6.26 -16.95 -10.38
CA LEU A 145 -6.24 -17.14 -11.83
C LEU A 145 -5.74 -15.90 -12.58
N THR A 146 -6.07 -14.68 -12.11
CA THR A 146 -5.56 -13.44 -12.69
C THR A 146 -4.04 -13.32 -12.48
N ILE A 147 -3.53 -13.70 -11.31
CA ILE A 147 -2.09 -13.77 -11.04
C ILE A 147 -1.42 -14.83 -11.92
N ALA A 148 -2.03 -16.02 -12.08
CA ALA A 148 -1.55 -17.05 -13.01
C ALA A 148 -1.43 -16.52 -14.45
N THR A 149 -2.40 -15.71 -14.89
CA THR A 149 -2.36 -15.07 -16.21
C THR A 149 -1.19 -14.09 -16.33
N ALA A 150 -0.96 -13.26 -15.30
CA ALA A 150 0.16 -12.34 -15.26
C ALA A 150 1.54 -13.03 -15.25
N MET A 151 1.58 -14.27 -14.73
CA MET A 151 2.81 -15.09 -14.63
C MET A 151 3.14 -15.90 -15.88
N LEU A 152 2.27 -15.96 -16.88
CA LEU A 152 2.50 -16.78 -18.09
C LEU A 152 3.81 -16.48 -18.80
N GLY A 153 4.17 -15.21 -18.94
CA GLY A 153 5.39 -14.76 -19.60
C GLY A 153 6.66 -14.87 -18.76
N ASP A 154 6.57 -15.36 -17.51
CA ASP A 154 7.67 -15.38 -16.55
C ASP A 154 8.29 -13.99 -16.29
N PRO A 155 7.49 -12.99 -15.88
CA PRO A 155 7.89 -11.60 -15.85
C PRO A 155 8.98 -11.32 -14.79
N GLN A 156 9.79 -10.28 -15.05
CA GLN A 156 10.76 -9.76 -14.09
C GLN A 156 10.09 -8.81 -13.05
N ILE A 157 8.99 -8.18 -13.43
CA ILE A 157 8.26 -7.22 -12.61
C ILE A 157 6.79 -7.62 -12.54
N LEU A 158 6.17 -7.56 -11.35
CA LEU A 158 4.73 -7.63 -11.17
C LEU A 158 4.18 -6.27 -10.79
N VAL A 159 3.14 -5.82 -11.50
CA VAL A 159 2.37 -4.61 -11.18
C VAL A 159 0.95 -5.01 -10.83
N LEU A 160 0.53 -4.76 -9.59
CA LEU A 160 -0.78 -5.16 -9.07
C LEU A 160 -1.54 -3.94 -8.53
N ASP A 161 -2.78 -3.78 -8.98
CA ASP A 161 -3.66 -2.71 -8.51
C ASP A 161 -4.69 -3.27 -7.52
N GLU A 162 -4.58 -2.90 -6.24
CA GLU A 162 -5.47 -3.29 -5.15
C GLU A 162 -5.75 -4.83 -5.09
N PRO A 163 -4.72 -5.70 -5.14
CA PRO A 163 -4.92 -7.13 -5.32
C PRO A 163 -5.54 -7.85 -4.10
N SER A 164 -5.52 -7.26 -2.93
CA SER A 164 -6.12 -7.78 -1.68
C SER A 164 -7.61 -7.47 -1.55
N ASN A 165 -8.15 -6.58 -2.38
CA ASN A 165 -9.53 -6.13 -2.24
C ASN A 165 -10.55 -7.27 -2.30
N GLY A 166 -11.31 -7.41 -1.19
CA GLY A 166 -12.38 -8.39 -1.05
C GLY A 166 -11.91 -9.84 -0.87
N LEU A 167 -10.62 -10.05 -0.65
CA LEU A 167 -10.12 -11.36 -0.22
C LEU A 167 -10.41 -11.60 1.27
N ASP A 168 -10.60 -12.85 1.62
CA ASP A 168 -10.62 -13.30 3.00
C ASP A 168 -9.19 -13.33 3.59
N PRO A 169 -9.03 -13.49 4.91
CA PRO A 169 -7.72 -13.52 5.55
C PRO A 169 -6.77 -14.58 4.98
N GLU A 170 -7.28 -15.74 4.56
CA GLU A 170 -6.48 -16.81 3.95
C GLU A 170 -5.97 -16.38 2.57
N GLY A 171 -6.83 -15.75 1.77
CA GLY A 171 -6.47 -15.20 0.45
C GLY A 171 -5.42 -14.10 0.55
N ILE A 172 -5.51 -13.22 1.57
CA ILE A 172 -4.52 -12.17 1.84
C ILE A 172 -3.18 -12.79 2.24
N ALA A 173 -3.19 -13.79 3.14
CA ALA A 173 -1.99 -14.49 3.56
C ALA A 173 -1.29 -15.19 2.38
N TRP A 174 -2.06 -15.91 1.56
CA TRP A 174 -1.55 -16.55 0.35
C TRP A 174 -0.92 -15.53 -0.62
N LEU A 175 -1.61 -14.41 -0.87
CA LEU A 175 -1.12 -13.35 -1.77
C LEU A 175 0.20 -12.78 -1.26
N ARG A 176 0.28 -12.48 0.04
CA ARG A 176 1.50 -11.98 0.68
C ARG A 176 2.67 -12.95 0.48
N ASP A 177 2.47 -14.23 0.81
CA ASP A 177 3.52 -15.25 0.73
C ASP A 177 3.96 -15.46 -0.71
N PHE A 178 3.03 -15.41 -1.67
CA PHE A 178 3.31 -15.46 -3.10
C PHE A 178 4.21 -14.29 -3.55
N LEU A 179 3.85 -13.05 -3.17
CA LEU A 179 4.62 -11.85 -3.55
C LEU A 179 6.01 -11.81 -2.89
N ILE A 180 6.11 -12.25 -1.64
CA ILE A 180 7.41 -12.41 -0.95
C ILE A 180 8.26 -13.45 -1.66
N GLY A 181 7.69 -14.61 -2.02
CA GLY A 181 8.39 -15.66 -2.79
C GLY A 181 8.88 -15.16 -4.14
N PHE A 182 8.04 -14.40 -4.84
CA PHE A 182 8.39 -13.79 -6.13
C PHE A 182 9.56 -12.80 -5.99
N ALA A 183 9.54 -11.92 -5.00
CA ALA A 183 10.62 -10.96 -4.77
C ALA A 183 11.94 -11.64 -4.32
N ARG A 184 11.86 -12.69 -3.49
CA ARG A 184 13.03 -13.47 -3.08
C ARG A 184 13.77 -14.14 -4.23
N SER A 185 13.09 -14.36 -5.37
CA SER A 185 13.76 -14.82 -6.60
C SER A 185 14.51 -13.73 -7.36
N GLY A 186 14.70 -12.54 -6.77
CA GLY A 186 15.38 -11.39 -7.36
C GLY A 186 14.50 -10.51 -8.25
N ARG A 187 13.17 -10.76 -8.26
CA ARG A 187 12.19 -10.05 -9.08
C ARG A 187 11.58 -8.87 -8.32
N THR A 188 10.91 -7.98 -9.04
CA THR A 188 10.37 -6.72 -8.48
C THR A 188 8.86 -6.76 -8.43
N VAL A 189 8.28 -6.19 -7.38
CA VAL A 189 6.83 -6.03 -7.22
C VAL A 189 6.49 -4.56 -6.98
N LEU A 190 5.51 -4.06 -7.72
CA LEU A 190 4.81 -2.80 -7.42
C LEU A 190 3.34 -3.13 -7.12
N VAL A 191 2.92 -2.97 -5.87
CA VAL A 191 1.57 -3.28 -5.41
C VAL A 191 0.88 -2.04 -4.88
N SER A 192 -0.30 -1.70 -5.42
CA SER A 192 -1.08 -0.61 -4.85
C SER A 192 -1.99 -1.10 -3.72
N SER A 193 -2.18 -0.25 -2.71
CA SER A 193 -3.18 -0.42 -1.66
C SER A 193 -3.64 0.94 -1.12
N HIS A 194 -4.83 0.98 -0.55
CA HIS A 194 -5.32 2.11 0.22
C HIS A 194 -5.13 1.93 1.73
N LEU A 195 -4.67 0.75 2.18
CA LEU A 195 -4.41 0.40 3.58
C LEU A 195 -2.94 -0.01 3.73
N LEU A 196 -2.19 0.73 4.55
CA LEU A 196 -0.78 0.41 4.83
C LEU A 196 -0.66 -0.96 5.51
N ARG A 197 -1.55 -1.25 6.46
CA ARG A 197 -1.54 -2.49 7.26
C ARG A 197 -1.59 -3.77 6.41
N GLU A 198 -2.24 -3.76 5.24
CA GLU A 198 -2.31 -4.93 4.36
C GLU A 198 -0.95 -5.28 3.73
N VAL A 199 -0.11 -4.27 3.49
CA VAL A 199 1.15 -4.42 2.75
C VAL A 199 2.39 -4.25 3.62
N GLU A 200 2.26 -3.67 4.80
CA GLU A 200 3.35 -3.34 5.72
C GLU A 200 4.30 -4.52 6.00
N GLN A 201 3.76 -5.74 6.10
CA GLN A 201 4.55 -6.94 6.42
C GLN A 201 5.35 -7.48 5.23
N MET A 202 5.05 -7.05 4.00
CA MET A 202 5.70 -7.58 2.79
C MET A 202 6.52 -6.53 2.03
N VAL A 203 6.23 -5.23 2.20
CA VAL A 203 6.91 -4.19 1.44
C VAL A 203 8.24 -3.80 2.07
N SER A 204 9.26 -3.60 1.24
CA SER A 204 10.55 -3.04 1.64
C SER A 204 10.64 -1.53 1.38
N HIS A 205 9.82 -1.03 0.45
CA HIS A 205 9.75 0.38 0.07
C HIS A 205 8.31 0.84 -0.03
N VAL A 206 8.08 2.11 0.20
CA VAL A 206 6.76 2.74 0.06
C VAL A 206 6.84 4.01 -0.77
N VAL A 207 5.80 4.21 -1.58
CA VAL A 207 5.51 5.44 -2.31
C VAL A 207 4.10 5.84 -1.90
N VAL A 208 3.95 6.94 -1.18
CA VAL A 208 2.67 7.43 -0.69
C VAL A 208 2.20 8.59 -1.57
N VAL A 209 0.99 8.45 -2.10
CA VAL A 209 0.38 9.47 -2.98
C VAL A 209 -0.95 9.96 -2.40
N SER A 210 -1.18 11.27 -2.49
CA SER A 210 -2.45 11.88 -2.12
C SER A 210 -2.81 12.96 -3.13
N ARG A 211 -4.08 13.02 -3.54
CA ARG A 211 -4.61 14.02 -4.50
C ARG A 211 -3.77 14.15 -5.78
N GLY A 212 -3.23 13.04 -6.26
CA GLY A 212 -2.42 12.99 -7.48
C GLY A 212 -0.96 13.43 -7.34
N THR A 213 -0.47 13.71 -6.14
CA THR A 213 0.91 14.15 -5.87
C THR A 213 1.64 13.17 -4.96
N LEU A 214 2.98 13.15 -5.04
CA LEU A 214 3.82 12.40 -4.11
C LEU A 214 3.81 13.08 -2.73
N VAL A 215 3.56 12.30 -1.70
CA VAL A 215 3.61 12.75 -0.30
C VAL A 215 4.88 12.23 0.38
N HIS A 216 5.22 10.95 0.16
CA HIS A 216 6.39 10.32 0.75
C HIS A 216 6.92 9.21 -0.15
N GLN A 217 8.24 9.03 -0.17
CA GLN A 217 8.93 7.88 -0.73
C GLN A 217 10.11 7.52 0.14
N GLY A 218 10.23 6.23 0.49
CA GLY A 218 11.34 5.75 1.30
C GLY A 218 11.33 4.26 1.54
N SER A 219 12.32 3.75 2.28
CA SER A 219 12.30 2.37 2.73
C SER A 219 11.32 2.23 3.90
N MET A 220 10.71 1.04 4.02
CA MET A 220 9.81 0.72 5.12
C MET A 220 10.54 0.75 6.47
N ASP A 221 11.81 0.34 6.48
CA ASP A 221 12.64 0.38 7.69
C ASP A 221 12.95 1.80 8.16
N ALA A 222 13.19 2.73 7.23
CA ALA A 222 13.35 4.14 7.57
C ALA A 222 12.05 4.73 8.15
N LEU A 223 10.89 4.37 7.56
CA LEU A 223 9.59 4.79 8.06
C LEU A 223 9.33 4.24 9.47
N ARG A 224 9.62 2.95 9.72
CA ARG A 224 9.53 2.34 11.06
C ARG A 224 10.50 2.96 12.05
N ALA A 225 11.73 3.23 11.62
CA ALA A 225 12.74 3.85 12.48
C ALA A 225 12.36 5.28 12.90
N ALA A 226 11.77 6.07 11.98
CA ALA A 226 11.28 7.40 12.28
C ALA A 226 10.09 7.42 13.25
N HIS A 227 9.34 6.30 13.35
CA HIS A 227 8.13 6.17 14.14
C HIS A 227 8.24 5.01 15.16
N ARG A 228 9.41 4.84 15.77
CA ARG A 228 9.61 3.84 16.84
C ARG A 228 8.73 4.17 18.05
N ALA A 229 8.35 3.08 18.76
CA ALA A 229 7.70 3.25 20.06
C ALA A 229 8.58 4.08 20.98
N ARG A 230 7.95 5.02 21.69
CA ARG A 230 8.60 5.88 22.67
C ARG A 230 8.03 5.58 24.05
N LEU A 231 8.89 5.62 25.06
CA LEU A 231 8.47 5.56 26.44
C LEU A 231 8.16 6.97 26.93
N LEU A 232 6.90 7.24 27.23
CA LEU A 232 6.47 8.50 27.85
C LEU A 232 6.63 8.36 29.37
N VAL A 233 7.51 9.18 29.96
CA VAL A 233 7.81 9.12 31.39
C VAL A 233 7.40 10.43 32.06
N SER A 234 6.63 10.27 33.14
CA SER A 234 6.32 11.34 34.10
C SER A 234 7.20 11.14 35.33
N CYS A 235 7.97 12.14 35.70
CA CYS A 235 8.92 12.05 36.82
C CYS A 235 9.08 13.38 37.55
N SER A 236 9.76 13.35 38.70
CA SER A 236 9.98 14.53 39.54
C SER A 236 10.92 15.55 38.92
N ASP A 237 11.91 15.13 38.13
CA ASP A 237 12.88 15.98 37.46
C ASP A 237 13.22 15.44 36.06
N PRO A 238 12.46 15.88 35.03
CA PRO A 238 12.68 15.45 33.65
C PRO A 238 14.06 15.81 33.09
N ALA A 239 14.63 16.95 33.50
CA ALA A 239 15.91 17.40 32.99
C ALA A 239 17.08 16.55 33.52
N ARG A 240 17.02 16.25 34.83
CA ARG A 240 18.01 15.37 35.48
C ARG A 240 17.95 13.96 34.95
N LEU A 241 16.74 13.41 34.73
CA LEU A 241 16.57 12.09 34.13
C LEU A 241 17.09 12.06 32.70
N ALA A 242 16.80 13.06 31.88
CA ALA A 242 17.30 13.17 30.50
C ALA A 242 18.83 13.19 30.46
N THR A 243 19.48 13.97 31.37
CA THR A 243 20.94 14.03 31.47
C THR A 243 21.54 12.68 31.85
N ALA A 244 20.95 11.98 32.84
CA ALA A 244 21.42 10.67 33.28
C ALA A 244 21.27 9.63 32.17
N LEU A 245 20.15 9.59 31.44
CA LEU A 245 19.92 8.71 30.29
C LEU A 245 20.89 8.99 29.15
N ALA A 246 21.17 10.26 28.85
CA ALA A 246 22.16 10.63 27.83
C ALA A 246 23.57 10.11 28.18
N ALA A 247 23.94 10.10 29.46
CA ALA A 247 25.22 9.53 29.93
C ALA A 247 25.32 8.00 29.73
N THR A 248 24.18 7.28 29.66
CA THR A 248 24.14 5.82 29.34
C THR A 248 24.04 5.53 27.83
N GLY A 249 24.06 6.57 26.96
CA GLY A 249 24.03 6.44 25.52
C GLY A 249 22.63 6.51 24.91
N VAL A 250 21.59 6.83 25.67
CA VAL A 250 20.24 7.11 25.14
C VAL A 250 20.21 8.53 24.57
N VAL A 251 20.12 8.63 23.24
CA VAL A 251 20.21 9.95 22.54
C VAL A 251 18.84 10.49 22.07
N ASP A 252 17.83 9.63 21.95
CA ASP A 252 16.48 10.05 21.50
C ASP A 252 15.60 10.39 22.71
N ILE A 253 15.81 11.61 23.26
CA ILE A 253 15.05 12.13 24.40
C ILE A 253 14.42 13.46 24.01
N GLN A 254 13.09 13.58 24.17
CA GLN A 254 12.34 14.78 23.87
C GLN A 254 11.52 15.24 25.08
N HIS A 255 11.65 16.51 25.46
CA HIS A 255 10.78 17.13 26.45
C HIS A 255 9.43 17.51 25.80
N LEU A 256 8.33 17.08 26.43
CA LEU A 256 6.97 17.38 25.99
C LEU A 256 6.44 18.62 26.70
N ALA A 257 5.46 19.30 26.08
CA ALA A 257 4.85 20.51 26.63
C ALA A 257 4.08 20.27 27.93
N ASP A 258 3.68 19.05 28.21
CA ASP A 258 2.97 18.62 29.43
C ASP A 258 3.91 18.24 30.59
N GLY A 259 5.21 18.44 30.42
CA GLY A 259 6.25 18.15 31.45
C GLY A 259 6.73 16.70 31.47
N ARG A 260 6.20 15.82 30.60
CA ARG A 260 6.75 14.47 30.42
C ARG A 260 7.96 14.47 29.52
N ILE A 261 8.71 13.39 29.55
CA ILE A 261 9.76 13.11 28.56
C ILE A 261 9.38 11.90 27.72
N ALA A 262 9.62 11.99 26.41
CA ALA A 262 9.50 10.88 25.47
C ALA A 262 10.90 10.34 25.18
N ILE A 263 11.11 9.05 25.41
CA ILE A 263 12.40 8.37 25.32
C ILE A 263 12.30 7.31 24.24
N GLY A 264 13.10 7.38 23.18
CA GLY A 264 13.21 6.37 22.15
C GLY A 264 14.37 5.42 22.41
N GLY A 265 14.16 4.11 22.11
CA GLY A 265 15.22 3.12 22.15
C GLY A 265 15.64 2.64 23.54
N ALA A 266 14.91 2.97 24.61
CA ALA A 266 15.13 2.46 25.94
C ALA A 266 13.89 1.68 26.44
N ASP A 267 14.13 0.59 27.18
CA ASP A 267 13.06 -0.16 27.82
C ASP A 267 12.71 0.42 29.20
N PRO A 268 11.50 0.15 29.73
CA PRO A 268 11.06 0.69 31.02
C PRO A 268 11.96 0.30 32.19
N ALA A 269 12.58 -0.87 32.18
CA ALA A 269 13.46 -1.32 33.26
C ALA A 269 14.76 -0.53 33.28
N THR A 270 15.38 -0.32 32.13
CA THR A 270 16.57 0.53 31.97
C THR A 270 16.30 1.97 32.46
N VAL A 271 15.15 2.54 32.04
CA VAL A 271 14.79 3.90 32.46
C VAL A 271 14.54 3.96 33.98
N GLY A 272 13.88 2.95 34.55
CA GLY A 272 13.67 2.86 36.00
C GLY A 272 14.96 2.75 36.80
N HIS A 273 15.95 1.98 36.32
CA HIS A 273 17.26 1.85 36.94
C HIS A 273 18.03 3.18 36.93
N VAL A 274 18.13 3.83 35.77
CA VAL A 274 18.81 5.12 35.61
C VAL A 274 18.14 6.22 36.46
N ALA A 275 16.79 6.20 36.54
CA ALA A 275 16.05 7.12 37.37
C ALA A 275 16.39 6.98 38.87
N ALA A 276 16.47 5.72 39.33
CA ALA A 276 16.84 5.42 40.72
C ALA A 276 18.28 5.86 41.04
N GLU A 277 19.24 5.60 40.15
CA GLU A 277 20.63 6.06 40.30
C GLU A 277 20.75 7.60 40.27
N ALA A 278 19.89 8.26 39.49
CA ALA A 278 19.85 9.71 39.41
C ALA A 278 19.01 10.38 40.53
N ASP A 279 18.48 9.61 41.50
CA ASP A 279 17.57 10.10 42.55
C ASP A 279 16.36 10.86 41.98
N VAL A 280 15.75 10.29 40.90
CA VAL A 280 14.56 10.81 40.25
C VAL A 280 13.38 9.85 40.45
N THR A 281 12.30 10.34 41.04
CA THR A 281 11.09 9.54 41.22
C THR A 281 10.29 9.48 39.92
N VAL A 282 10.02 8.29 39.42
CA VAL A 282 9.15 8.04 38.26
C VAL A 282 7.71 7.84 38.76
N PHE A 283 6.79 8.71 38.32
CA PHE A 283 5.38 8.63 38.67
C PHE A 283 4.60 7.70 37.75
N GLY A 284 5.08 7.53 36.51
CA GLY A 284 4.49 6.65 35.52
C GLY A 284 5.32 6.58 34.26
N ALA A 285 5.25 5.43 33.61
CA ALA A 285 5.88 5.17 32.33
C ALA A 285 4.89 4.42 31.42
N VAL A 286 4.62 4.95 30.23
CA VAL A 286 3.68 4.37 29.25
C VAL A 286 4.39 4.26 27.90
N THR A 287 4.40 3.06 27.34
CA THR A 287 4.91 2.89 25.98
C THR A 287 3.88 3.38 24.97
N GLU A 288 4.22 4.44 24.27
CA GLU A 288 3.42 4.95 23.15
C GLU A 288 3.87 4.25 21.87
N HIS A 289 3.01 3.39 21.36
CA HIS A 289 3.21 2.76 20.04
C HIS A 289 2.65 3.69 18.97
N VAL A 290 3.51 4.12 18.05
CA VAL A 290 3.04 4.86 16.88
C VAL A 290 2.45 3.87 15.90
N ASP A 291 1.16 3.95 15.66
CA ASP A 291 0.48 3.20 14.61
C ASP A 291 0.84 3.80 13.24
N LEU A 292 1.59 3.07 12.44
CA LEU A 292 1.97 3.50 11.09
C LEU A 292 0.77 3.77 10.20
N GLU A 293 -0.38 3.13 10.45
CA GLU A 293 -1.64 3.45 9.76
C GLU A 293 -2.09 4.87 10.07
N GLN A 294 -1.98 5.32 11.32
CA GLN A 294 -2.28 6.71 11.69
C GLN A 294 -1.32 7.70 11.04
N VAL A 295 -0.03 7.38 10.96
CA VAL A 295 0.97 8.18 10.24
C VAL A 295 0.60 8.31 8.77
N PHE A 296 0.24 7.19 8.13
CA PHE A 296 -0.21 7.17 6.74
C PHE A 296 -1.48 8.01 6.54
N LEU A 297 -2.47 7.88 7.41
CA LEU A 297 -3.69 8.67 7.37
C LEU A 297 -3.40 10.17 7.54
N ALA A 298 -2.53 10.54 8.46
CA ALA A 298 -2.10 11.92 8.66
C ALA A 298 -1.38 12.47 7.42
N MET A 299 -0.46 11.71 6.82
CA MET A 299 0.21 12.08 5.57
C MET A 299 -0.77 12.33 4.42
N THR A 300 -1.83 11.54 4.34
CA THR A 300 -2.78 11.57 3.21
C THR A 300 -3.96 12.52 3.41
N SER A 301 -4.29 12.90 4.66
CA SER A 301 -5.37 13.82 4.99
C SER A 301 -5.06 15.30 4.70
N GLY A 302 -3.82 15.62 4.34
CA GLY A 302 -3.36 17.00 4.08
C GLY A 302 -2.98 17.78 5.35
N GLN A 303 -2.90 17.12 6.51
CA GLN A 303 -2.39 17.71 7.75
C GLN A 303 -0.86 17.77 7.80
N TYR A 304 -0.18 17.02 6.92
CA TYR A 304 1.27 17.07 6.72
C TYR A 304 1.60 17.94 5.50
N ALA A 305 1.95 19.19 5.73
CA ALA A 305 2.71 19.98 4.76
C ALA A 305 4.19 19.57 4.95
N ALA A 306 4.72 18.75 4.05
CA ALA A 306 6.14 18.43 4.05
C ALA A 306 6.93 19.68 3.71
N ALA A 307 7.64 20.23 4.67
CA ALA A 307 8.69 21.22 4.41
C ALA A 307 9.90 20.49 3.81
N PRO A 308 10.51 20.98 2.71
CA PRO A 308 11.71 20.38 2.15
C PRO A 308 12.85 20.53 3.16
N GLY A 309 13.36 19.41 3.70
CA GLY A 309 14.62 19.34 4.42
C GLY A 309 14.59 19.41 5.95
N SER A 310 13.47 19.23 6.63
CA SER A 310 13.43 19.16 8.10
C SER A 310 12.97 17.79 8.59
N GLY A 311 13.78 17.17 9.45
CA GLY A 311 13.38 15.97 10.19
C GLY A 311 12.08 16.24 10.99
N PHE A 312 11.17 15.29 10.92
CA PHE A 312 9.84 15.37 11.51
C PHE A 312 9.88 15.59 13.02
N ALA A 313 9.28 16.67 13.49
CA ALA A 313 8.83 16.82 14.88
C ALA A 313 7.29 16.77 14.87
N PRO A 314 6.62 15.86 15.60
CA PRO A 314 5.17 15.90 15.76
C PRO A 314 4.78 16.95 16.78
N GLY A 315 4.30 18.12 16.29
CA GLY A 315 3.69 19.14 17.12
C GLY A 315 2.16 19.05 17.01
N TYR A 316 1.51 18.50 18.01
CA TYR A 316 0.08 18.72 18.21
C TYR A 316 -0.12 20.16 18.69
N GLY A 317 -0.44 21.06 17.77
CA GLY A 317 -0.96 22.40 18.08
C GLY A 317 -2.50 22.37 17.98
N PRO A 318 -3.22 23.13 18.84
CA PRO A 318 -4.66 23.27 18.71
C PRO A 318 -5.03 23.94 17.37
N PRO A 319 -6.20 23.64 16.77
CA PRO A 319 -6.60 24.22 15.50
C PRO A 319 -6.73 25.73 15.61
N PRO A 320 -6.34 26.51 14.57
CA PRO A 320 -6.48 27.96 14.59
C PRO A 320 -7.98 28.36 14.66
N PRO A 321 -8.32 29.39 15.42
CA PRO A 321 -9.68 29.89 15.50
C PRO A 321 -10.06 30.59 14.19
N GLY A 322 -11.11 30.08 13.51
CA GLY A 322 -11.69 30.83 12.38
C GLY A 322 -12.27 30.05 11.22
N TYR A 323 -12.56 28.77 11.33
CA TYR A 323 -13.41 28.08 10.33
C TYR A 323 -14.82 27.94 10.88
N GLY A 324 -15.73 28.80 10.37
CA GLY A 324 -17.17 28.65 10.55
C GLY A 324 -17.66 27.29 10.06
N ALA A 325 -18.63 26.72 10.75
CA ALA A 325 -19.25 25.44 10.40
C ALA A 325 -19.69 25.42 8.92
N PRO A 326 -19.48 24.31 8.19
CA PRO A 326 -19.97 24.20 6.83
C PRO A 326 -21.49 24.34 6.81
N PRO A 327 -22.07 24.93 5.75
CA PRO A 327 -23.53 25.08 5.63
C PRO A 327 -24.18 23.70 5.65
N ALA A 328 -25.25 23.56 6.44
CA ALA A 328 -26.05 22.35 6.53
C ALA A 328 -26.60 22.01 5.14
N TYR A 329 -26.24 20.83 4.63
CA TYR A 329 -26.88 20.29 3.43
C TYR A 329 -28.33 19.95 3.76
N PRO A 330 -29.31 20.30 2.89
CA PRO A 330 -30.69 19.87 3.10
C PRO A 330 -30.75 18.34 3.05
N GLN A 331 -31.30 17.75 4.12
CA GLN A 331 -31.52 16.32 4.18
C GLN A 331 -32.52 15.91 3.11
N ALA A 332 -32.13 14.97 2.26
CA ALA A 332 -33.05 14.35 1.30
C ALA A 332 -34.17 13.63 2.07
N PRO A 333 -35.42 13.67 1.60
CA PRO A 333 -36.54 13.02 2.27
C PRO A 333 -36.30 11.50 2.34
N ILE A 334 -36.53 10.96 3.54
CA ILE A 334 -36.44 9.52 3.81
C ILE A 334 -37.50 8.82 2.95
N PRO A 335 -37.16 7.85 2.09
CA PRO A 335 -38.15 7.10 1.33
C PRO A 335 -39.00 6.26 2.29
N PRO A 336 -40.32 6.10 2.02
CA PRO A 336 -41.20 5.29 2.84
C PRO A 336 -40.76 3.82 2.87
N PRO A 337 -41.06 3.10 3.99
CA PRO A 337 -40.66 1.69 4.14
C PRO A 337 -41.25 0.83 3.03
N VAL A 338 -40.38 0.09 2.35
CA VAL A 338 -40.77 -0.90 1.32
C VAL A 338 -41.50 -2.04 2.02
N GLN A 339 -42.77 -2.26 1.67
CA GLN A 339 -43.56 -3.41 2.15
C GLN A 339 -42.95 -4.70 1.59
N PRO A 340 -42.91 -5.79 2.39
CA PRO A 340 -42.42 -7.09 1.90
C PRO A 340 -43.43 -7.69 0.93
N TRP A 341 -42.91 -8.10 -0.22
CA TRP A 341 -43.66 -8.70 -1.32
C TRP A 341 -43.90 -10.17 -1.02
N PHE A 342 -44.90 -10.49 -0.18
CA PHE A 342 -45.52 -11.79 -0.09
C PHE A 342 -46.97 -11.68 -0.59
N GLY A 343 -47.23 -12.14 -1.80
CA GLY A 343 -48.58 -12.34 -2.32
C GLY A 343 -49.26 -13.49 -1.60
N PRO A 344 -50.60 -13.47 -1.47
CA PRO A 344 -51.35 -14.51 -0.75
C PRO A 344 -51.31 -15.85 -1.48
N THR A 345 -50.96 -16.91 -0.75
CA THR A 345 -51.13 -18.31 -1.17
C THR A 345 -52.62 -18.64 -1.24
N ASN A 346 -53.15 -18.77 -2.44
CA ASN A 346 -54.46 -19.37 -2.65
C ASN A 346 -54.39 -20.86 -2.39
N GLY A 347 -54.95 -21.29 -1.27
CA GLY A 347 -55.31 -22.67 -1.02
C GLY A 347 -56.57 -23.05 -1.83
N GLY A 348 -56.45 -24.00 -2.74
CA GLY A 348 -57.53 -24.67 -3.40
C GLY A 348 -57.39 -26.18 -3.17
N GLY A 349 -58.16 -26.72 -2.24
CA GLY A 349 -58.28 -28.16 -2.00
C GLY A 349 -59.24 -28.84 -2.99
N PRO A 350 -59.38 -30.18 -2.93
CA PRO A 350 -59.69 -31.03 -4.06
C PRO A 350 -61.19 -31.30 -4.27
N ARG A 351 -61.50 -31.57 -5.52
CA ARG A 351 -62.51 -32.59 -5.89
C ARG A 351 -62.02 -33.36 -7.09
#